data_e5185ba320f59de47faff0dc5798422b
#
_entry.id   e5185ba320f59de47faff0dc5798422b
#
_cell.length_a   1.000
_cell.length_b   1.000
_cell.length_c   1.000
_cell.angle_alpha   90.00
_cell.angle_beta   90.00
_cell.angle_gamma   90.00
#
_symmetry.space_group_name_H-M   'P 1'
#
loop_
_entity.id
_entity.type
_entity.pdbx_description
1 polymer ?
#
loop_
_entity_poly.entity_id
_entity_poly.type
_entity_poly.pdbx_seq_one_letter_code
_entity_poly.pdbx_strand_id
1 'polypeptide(L)'
;MVPVDSHFPVEKFKAITDAHEADDKKAVADARTKLASAFKAKAKSVMEKYIVPPKTSNFAIVYAPTESLYKELTEYQDPSTKELLTQELMKKYKIVICGPNTLSAYLQSLHMGFQSLKVQKGATEIYNHLKTISTRFAKHFDNVIVLRKKLEEAMNVVDKFGTDARSITRTLENIKDPEQVEKAVLTENVESFVERNKQLKK
;
A
#
# COMPACT_ATOMS: atom_id res chain seq x y z
N MET A 1 -0.26 -14.79 -10.10
CA MET A 1 0.03 -15.73 -11.23
C MET A 1 -1.17 -15.75 -12.17
N VAL A 2 -0.96 -15.74 -13.51
CA VAL A 2 -2.04 -15.92 -14.51
C VAL A 2 -1.90 -17.32 -15.10
N PRO A 3 -2.90 -18.20 -14.95
CA PRO A 3 -2.87 -19.54 -15.56
C PRO A 3 -3.00 -19.46 -17.08
N VAL A 4 -2.20 -20.25 -17.78
CA VAL A 4 -2.25 -20.39 -19.24
C VAL A 4 -2.33 -21.87 -19.57
N ASP A 5 -3.37 -22.29 -20.29
CA ASP A 5 -3.55 -23.67 -20.76
C ASP A 5 -3.43 -23.71 -22.26
N SER A 6 -2.59 -24.63 -22.79
CA SER A 6 -2.34 -24.81 -24.20
C SER A 6 -2.93 -26.15 -24.76
N HIS A 7 -3.61 -26.89 -23.90
CA HIS A 7 -4.20 -28.18 -24.35
C HIS A 7 -5.46 -27.94 -25.16
N PHE A 8 -5.45 -28.44 -26.41
CA PHE A 8 -6.48 -28.15 -27.37
C PHE A 8 -6.99 -29.44 -28.08
N PRO A 9 -8.30 -29.59 -28.36
CA PRO A 9 -8.85 -30.72 -29.08
C PRO A 9 -8.65 -30.57 -30.61
N VAL A 10 -7.41 -30.81 -31.08
CA VAL A 10 -7.00 -30.66 -32.49
C VAL A 10 -7.90 -31.40 -33.45
N GLU A 11 -8.35 -32.61 -33.08
CA GLU A 11 -9.22 -33.46 -33.89
C GLU A 11 -10.56 -32.79 -34.25
N LYS A 12 -11.11 -31.99 -33.35
CA LYS A 12 -12.37 -31.27 -33.61
C LYS A 12 -12.20 -30.13 -34.61
N PHE A 13 -11.00 -29.51 -34.60
CA PHE A 13 -10.69 -28.49 -35.60
C PHE A 13 -10.41 -29.10 -36.96
N LYS A 14 -9.72 -30.26 -37.02
CA LYS A 14 -9.48 -30.97 -38.27
C LYS A 14 -10.80 -31.34 -38.98
N ALA A 15 -11.82 -31.72 -38.24
CA ALA A 15 -13.15 -32.03 -38.82
C ALA A 15 -13.78 -30.80 -39.52
N ILE A 16 -13.45 -29.57 -39.13
CA ILE A 16 -13.92 -28.36 -39.82
C ILE A 16 -13.16 -28.19 -41.14
N THR A 17 -11.85 -28.46 -41.15
CA THR A 17 -11.02 -28.37 -42.36
C THR A 17 -11.46 -29.41 -43.39
N ASP A 18 -11.64 -30.67 -42.96
CA ASP A 18 -12.08 -31.74 -43.80
C ASP A 18 -13.48 -31.45 -44.42
N ALA A 19 -14.41 -30.92 -43.66
CA ALA A 19 -15.73 -30.51 -44.13
C ALA A 19 -15.69 -29.33 -45.12
N HIS A 20 -14.76 -28.41 -44.94
CA HIS A 20 -14.52 -27.29 -45.88
C HIS A 20 -13.95 -27.81 -47.22
N GLU A 21 -13.03 -28.77 -47.17
CA GLU A 21 -12.47 -29.41 -48.40
C GLU A 21 -13.53 -30.18 -49.18
N ALA A 22 -14.54 -30.72 -48.47
CA ALA A 22 -15.67 -31.41 -49.06
C ALA A 22 -16.79 -30.49 -49.57
N ASP A 23 -16.66 -29.18 -49.41
CA ASP A 23 -17.67 -28.13 -49.68
C ASP A 23 -19.06 -28.43 -49.06
N ASP A 24 -19.07 -29.14 -47.92
CA ASP A 24 -20.30 -29.46 -47.17
C ASP A 24 -20.58 -28.41 -46.10
N LYS A 25 -21.39 -27.43 -46.46
CA LYS A 25 -21.74 -26.31 -45.53
C LYS A 25 -22.46 -26.78 -44.27
N LYS A 26 -23.25 -27.88 -44.34
CA LYS A 26 -23.94 -28.44 -43.18
C LYS A 26 -22.94 -29.12 -42.23
N ALA A 27 -22.05 -29.93 -42.77
CA ALA A 27 -20.99 -30.59 -42.02
C ALA A 27 -20.08 -29.55 -41.34
N VAL A 28 -19.74 -28.44 -41.99
CA VAL A 28 -18.99 -27.32 -41.41
C VAL A 28 -19.71 -26.73 -40.21
N ALA A 29 -21.01 -26.41 -40.31
CA ALA A 29 -21.80 -25.87 -39.22
C ALA A 29 -21.88 -26.83 -38.01
N ASP A 30 -22.09 -28.10 -38.25
CA ASP A 30 -22.12 -29.14 -37.22
C ASP A 30 -20.74 -29.31 -36.54
N ALA A 31 -19.65 -29.31 -37.32
CA ALA A 31 -18.30 -29.42 -36.81
C ALA A 31 -17.93 -28.19 -35.94
N ARG A 32 -18.31 -26.98 -36.35
CA ARG A 32 -18.14 -25.74 -35.55
C ARG A 32 -18.88 -25.82 -34.22
N THR A 33 -20.10 -26.32 -34.22
CA THR A 33 -20.89 -26.48 -32.98
C THR A 33 -20.25 -27.51 -32.05
N LYS A 34 -19.75 -28.61 -32.57
CA LYS A 34 -19.01 -29.62 -31.79
C LYS A 34 -17.69 -29.07 -31.23
N LEU A 35 -16.96 -28.28 -32.01
CA LEU A 35 -15.76 -27.57 -31.53
C LEU A 35 -16.07 -26.63 -30.39
N ALA A 36 -17.07 -25.75 -30.54
CA ALA A 36 -17.49 -24.81 -29.53
C ALA A 36 -17.91 -25.50 -28.22
N SER A 37 -18.67 -26.61 -28.34
CA SER A 37 -19.08 -27.40 -27.16
C SER A 37 -17.92 -28.03 -26.44
N ALA A 38 -16.95 -28.63 -27.20
CA ALA A 38 -15.73 -29.16 -26.59
C ALA A 38 -14.89 -28.07 -25.90
N PHE A 39 -14.86 -26.89 -26.50
CA PHE A 39 -14.13 -25.76 -25.92
C PHE A 39 -14.80 -25.23 -24.66
N LYS A 40 -16.13 -25.15 -24.59
CA LYS A 40 -16.89 -24.81 -23.39
C LYS A 40 -16.61 -25.80 -22.24
N ALA A 41 -16.59 -27.10 -22.53
CA ALA A 41 -16.25 -28.13 -21.55
C ALA A 41 -14.80 -27.98 -21.04
N LYS A 42 -13.86 -27.70 -21.94
CA LYS A 42 -12.47 -27.41 -21.59
C LYS A 42 -12.35 -26.19 -20.74
N ALA A 43 -13.01 -25.09 -21.10
CA ALA A 43 -13.00 -23.83 -20.33
C ALA A 43 -13.52 -24.02 -18.91
N LYS A 44 -14.59 -24.82 -18.75
CA LYS A 44 -15.09 -25.19 -17.42
C LYS A 44 -14.04 -25.93 -16.59
N SER A 45 -13.37 -26.93 -17.17
CA SER A 45 -12.30 -27.68 -16.50
C SER A 45 -11.11 -26.78 -16.10
N VAL A 46 -10.71 -25.85 -16.97
CA VAL A 46 -9.62 -24.91 -16.69
C VAL A 46 -10.03 -23.96 -15.55
N MET A 47 -11.24 -23.45 -15.57
CA MET A 47 -11.77 -22.60 -14.48
C MET A 47 -11.71 -23.32 -13.13
N GLU A 48 -12.24 -24.54 -13.06
CA GLU A 48 -12.32 -25.32 -11.82
C GLU A 48 -10.95 -25.72 -11.26
N LYS A 49 -9.98 -26.00 -12.14
CA LYS A 49 -8.65 -26.49 -11.73
C LYS A 49 -7.65 -25.40 -11.44
N TYR A 50 -7.69 -24.28 -12.19
CA TYR A 50 -6.58 -23.35 -12.20
C TYR A 50 -6.94 -21.93 -11.73
N ILE A 51 -8.22 -21.56 -11.63
CA ILE A 51 -8.62 -20.24 -11.12
C ILE A 51 -8.88 -20.34 -9.62
N VAL A 52 -7.88 -19.97 -8.81
CA VAL A 52 -7.91 -20.05 -7.34
C VAL A 52 -7.43 -18.72 -6.74
N PRO A 53 -8.22 -17.64 -6.78
CA PRO A 53 -7.86 -16.38 -6.14
C PRO A 53 -7.72 -16.54 -4.63
N PRO A 54 -6.78 -15.84 -3.96
CA PRO A 54 -5.85 -14.84 -4.50
C PRO A 54 -4.52 -15.41 -5.03
N LYS A 55 -4.33 -16.75 -5.02
CA LYS A 55 -3.11 -17.39 -5.54
C LYS A 55 -2.93 -17.18 -7.04
N THR A 56 -4.03 -17.19 -7.77
CA THR A 56 -4.06 -16.88 -9.20
C THR A 56 -4.90 -15.63 -9.48
N SER A 57 -4.84 -15.12 -10.72
CA SER A 57 -5.83 -14.19 -11.26
C SER A 57 -7.23 -14.79 -11.19
N ASN A 58 -8.26 -13.95 -11.29
CA ASN A 58 -9.66 -14.35 -11.39
C ASN A 58 -10.06 -14.74 -12.83
N PHE A 59 -9.10 -14.94 -13.73
CA PHE A 59 -9.27 -15.42 -15.09
C PHE A 59 -8.07 -16.28 -15.50
N ALA A 60 -8.25 -17.08 -16.55
CA ALA A 60 -7.18 -17.86 -17.17
C ALA A 60 -7.16 -17.63 -18.67
N ILE A 61 -6.01 -17.89 -19.29
CA ILE A 61 -5.83 -17.83 -20.75
C ILE A 61 -5.86 -19.24 -21.29
N VAL A 62 -6.61 -19.46 -22.38
CA VAL A 62 -6.50 -20.67 -23.19
C VAL A 62 -5.89 -20.30 -24.53
N TYR A 63 -4.76 -20.95 -24.83
CA TYR A 63 -3.98 -20.67 -26.01
C TYR A 63 -4.43 -21.53 -27.18
N ALA A 64 -4.82 -20.90 -28.28
CA ALA A 64 -5.09 -21.55 -29.57
C ALA A 64 -3.79 -21.60 -30.36
N PRO A 65 -3.28 -22.81 -30.75
CA PRO A 65 -1.95 -22.95 -31.33
C PRO A 65 -1.84 -22.46 -32.80
N THR A 66 -2.95 -22.17 -33.46
CA THR A 66 -2.98 -21.61 -34.81
C THR A 66 -3.94 -20.44 -34.92
N GLU A 67 -3.63 -19.47 -35.79
CA GLU A 67 -4.51 -18.33 -36.07
C GLU A 67 -5.85 -18.75 -36.68
N SER A 68 -5.86 -19.81 -37.54
CA SER A 68 -7.09 -20.32 -38.12
C SER A 68 -8.05 -20.83 -37.05
N LEU A 69 -7.53 -21.54 -36.06
CA LEU A 69 -8.32 -21.99 -34.93
C LEU A 69 -8.79 -20.85 -34.06
N TYR A 70 -7.91 -19.90 -33.77
CA TYR A 70 -8.26 -18.69 -33.01
C TYR A 70 -9.41 -17.95 -33.71
N LYS A 71 -9.33 -17.79 -35.02
CA LYS A 71 -10.39 -17.17 -35.83
C LYS A 71 -11.72 -17.93 -35.72
N GLU A 72 -11.71 -19.25 -35.90
CA GLU A 72 -12.93 -20.08 -35.77
C GLU A 72 -13.59 -19.91 -34.37
N LEU A 73 -12.80 -19.86 -33.31
CA LEU A 73 -13.33 -19.69 -31.95
C LEU A 73 -13.85 -18.28 -31.66
N THR A 74 -13.21 -17.26 -32.23
CA THR A 74 -13.59 -15.86 -31.98
C THR A 74 -14.78 -15.41 -32.83
N GLU A 75 -14.94 -15.99 -34.03
CA GLU A 75 -16.05 -15.70 -34.94
C GLU A 75 -17.27 -16.57 -34.67
N TYR A 76 -17.12 -17.66 -33.88
CA TYR A 76 -18.25 -18.56 -33.63
C TYR A 76 -19.33 -17.84 -32.80
N GLN A 77 -20.55 -17.88 -33.35
CA GLN A 77 -21.76 -17.38 -32.74
C GLN A 77 -22.70 -18.57 -32.45
N ASP A 78 -23.19 -18.68 -31.22
CA ASP A 78 -24.13 -19.72 -30.85
C ASP A 78 -25.44 -19.54 -31.66
N PRO A 79 -25.90 -20.54 -32.37
CA PRO A 79 -27.09 -20.45 -33.23
C PRO A 79 -28.37 -20.05 -32.46
N SER A 80 -28.46 -20.45 -31.18
CA SER A 80 -29.63 -20.23 -30.33
C SER A 80 -29.63 -18.87 -29.67
N THR A 81 -28.51 -18.49 -29.05
CA THR A 81 -28.40 -17.28 -28.25
C THR A 81 -27.86 -16.06 -29.00
N LYS A 82 -27.24 -16.31 -30.17
CA LYS A 82 -26.53 -15.29 -30.95
C LYS A 82 -25.37 -14.65 -30.19
N GLU A 83 -24.96 -15.21 -29.06
CA GLU A 83 -23.81 -14.74 -28.26
C GLU A 83 -22.51 -15.30 -28.88
N LEU A 84 -21.47 -14.46 -28.92
CA LEU A 84 -20.14 -14.90 -29.32
C LEU A 84 -19.55 -15.86 -28.28
N LEU A 85 -18.89 -16.92 -28.74
CA LEU A 85 -18.26 -17.90 -27.85
C LEU A 85 -17.27 -17.22 -26.86
N THR A 86 -16.49 -16.27 -27.34
CA THR A 86 -15.55 -15.52 -26.50
C THR A 86 -16.21 -14.78 -25.36
N GLN A 87 -17.38 -14.17 -25.61
CA GLN A 87 -18.16 -13.47 -24.59
C GLN A 87 -18.71 -14.45 -23.56
N GLU A 88 -19.27 -15.57 -23.99
CA GLU A 88 -19.78 -16.60 -23.09
C GLU A 88 -18.66 -17.20 -22.23
N LEU A 89 -17.50 -17.48 -22.81
CA LEU A 89 -16.35 -18.03 -22.08
C LEU A 89 -15.82 -17.07 -21.03
N MET A 90 -15.72 -15.79 -21.34
CA MET A 90 -15.30 -14.78 -20.38
C MET A 90 -16.32 -14.58 -19.27
N LYS A 91 -17.61 -14.52 -19.62
CA LYS A 91 -18.70 -14.27 -18.67
C LYS A 91 -18.92 -15.42 -17.69
N LYS A 92 -19.00 -16.66 -18.22
CA LYS A 92 -19.31 -17.86 -17.42
C LYS A 92 -18.08 -18.49 -16.77
N TYR A 93 -16.97 -18.60 -17.51
CA TYR A 93 -15.82 -19.40 -17.12
C TYR A 93 -14.58 -18.56 -16.83
N LYS A 94 -14.62 -17.23 -17.06
CA LYS A 94 -13.47 -16.32 -16.86
C LYS A 94 -12.27 -16.72 -17.73
N ILE A 95 -12.53 -17.20 -18.94
CA ILE A 95 -11.51 -17.64 -19.90
C ILE A 95 -11.35 -16.62 -21.00
N VAL A 96 -10.10 -16.25 -21.26
CA VAL A 96 -9.66 -15.45 -22.41
C VAL A 96 -9.00 -16.36 -23.42
N ILE A 97 -9.42 -16.33 -24.67
CA ILE A 97 -8.75 -17.06 -25.76
C ILE A 97 -7.68 -16.16 -26.35
N CYS A 98 -6.48 -16.70 -26.56
CA CYS A 98 -5.40 -16.02 -27.26
C CYS A 98 -4.85 -16.91 -28.37
N GLY A 99 -4.63 -16.37 -29.56
CA GLY A 99 -3.88 -16.95 -30.64
C GLY A 99 -2.40 -16.59 -30.59
N PRO A 100 -1.58 -17.12 -31.52
CA PRO A 100 -0.14 -16.86 -31.59
C PRO A 100 0.20 -15.36 -31.62
N ASN A 101 -0.49 -14.59 -32.44
CA ASN A 101 -0.23 -13.16 -32.61
C ASN A 101 -0.75 -12.33 -31.44
N THR A 102 -1.83 -12.76 -30.77
CA THR A 102 -2.46 -12.00 -29.69
C THR A 102 -1.88 -12.30 -28.32
N LEU A 103 -1.34 -13.49 -28.07
CA LEU A 103 -0.81 -13.90 -26.79
C LEU A 103 0.32 -12.99 -26.32
N SER A 104 1.28 -12.68 -27.17
CA SER A 104 2.42 -11.83 -26.83
C SER A 104 1.99 -10.43 -26.42
N ALA A 105 1.11 -9.81 -27.20
CA ALA A 105 0.57 -8.47 -26.89
C ALA A 105 -0.22 -8.49 -25.58
N TYR A 106 -1.00 -9.54 -25.34
CA TYR A 106 -1.78 -9.68 -24.12
C TYR A 106 -0.89 -9.84 -22.89
N LEU A 107 0.14 -10.69 -22.95
CA LEU A 107 1.11 -10.88 -21.88
C LEU A 107 1.89 -9.60 -21.59
N GLN A 108 2.28 -8.85 -22.63
CA GLN A 108 2.94 -7.57 -22.46
C GLN A 108 2.04 -6.53 -21.76
N SER A 109 0.77 -6.46 -22.15
CA SER A 109 -0.22 -5.59 -21.50
C SER A 109 -0.40 -5.96 -20.01
N LEU A 110 -0.51 -7.26 -19.70
CA LEU A 110 -0.57 -7.74 -18.32
C LEU A 110 0.70 -7.37 -17.53
N HIS A 111 1.88 -7.55 -18.14
CA HIS A 111 3.14 -7.19 -17.52
C HIS A 111 3.21 -5.70 -17.14
N MET A 112 2.82 -4.82 -18.07
CA MET A 112 2.74 -3.38 -17.81
C MET A 112 1.74 -3.06 -16.69
N GLY A 113 0.58 -3.71 -16.69
CA GLY A 113 -0.41 -3.57 -15.62
C GLY A 113 0.13 -3.98 -14.25
N PHE A 114 0.85 -5.09 -14.16
CA PHE A 114 1.48 -5.52 -12.90
C PHE A 114 2.62 -4.61 -12.46
N GLN A 115 3.41 -4.07 -13.38
CA GLN A 115 4.42 -3.06 -13.05
C GLN A 115 3.77 -1.80 -12.48
N SER A 116 2.70 -1.30 -13.09
CA SER A 116 1.96 -0.14 -12.61
C SER A 116 1.42 -0.35 -11.18
N LEU A 117 0.83 -1.52 -10.91
CA LEU A 117 0.36 -1.89 -9.57
C LEU A 117 1.49 -1.95 -8.54
N LYS A 118 2.68 -2.45 -8.94
CA LYS A 118 3.87 -2.49 -8.06
C LYS A 118 4.33 -1.08 -7.71
N VAL A 119 4.39 -0.17 -8.69
CA VAL A 119 4.74 1.24 -8.47
C VAL A 119 3.72 1.91 -7.55
N GLN A 120 2.43 1.69 -7.77
CA GLN A 120 1.37 2.26 -6.94
C GLN A 120 1.46 1.80 -5.48
N LYS A 121 1.71 0.52 -5.24
CA LYS A 121 1.93 0.00 -3.87
C LYS A 121 3.15 0.65 -3.23
N GLY A 122 4.27 0.74 -3.93
CA GLY A 122 5.47 1.41 -3.44
C GLY A 122 5.24 2.88 -3.10
N ALA A 123 4.50 3.61 -3.94
CA ALA A 123 4.13 5.00 -3.68
C ALA A 123 3.28 5.14 -2.41
N THR A 124 2.35 4.23 -2.18
CA THR A 124 1.51 4.21 -0.97
C THR A 124 2.35 3.96 0.29
N GLU A 125 3.32 3.04 0.23
CA GLU A 125 4.23 2.78 1.34
C GLU A 125 5.10 4.00 1.66
N ILE A 126 5.67 4.65 0.64
CA ILE A 126 6.43 5.90 0.80
C ILE A 126 5.57 6.99 1.42
N TYR A 127 4.34 7.18 0.97
CA TYR A 127 3.42 8.15 1.56
C TYR A 127 3.16 7.88 3.05
N ASN A 128 2.96 6.64 3.44
CA ASN A 128 2.77 6.26 4.84
C ASN A 128 4.02 6.52 5.69
N HIS A 129 5.21 6.26 5.15
CA HIS A 129 6.48 6.59 5.82
C HIS A 129 6.64 8.10 5.99
N LEU A 130 6.37 8.90 4.95
CA LEU A 130 6.41 10.36 5.03
C LEU A 130 5.44 10.92 6.07
N LYS A 131 4.22 10.39 6.14
CA LYS A 131 3.24 10.76 7.17
C LYS A 131 3.76 10.47 8.58
N THR A 132 4.37 9.30 8.78
CA THR A 132 4.97 8.92 10.07
C THR A 132 6.12 9.86 10.45
N ILE A 133 7.00 10.17 9.49
CA ILE A 133 8.11 11.10 9.69
C ILE A 133 7.58 12.49 10.06
N SER A 134 6.61 13.02 9.32
CA SER A 134 5.99 14.32 9.60
C SER A 134 5.43 14.40 11.04
N THR A 135 4.74 13.34 11.48
CA THR A 135 4.21 13.27 12.84
C THR A 135 5.33 13.26 13.90
N ARG A 136 6.44 12.57 13.64
CA ARG A 136 7.60 12.56 14.54
C ARG A 136 8.30 13.91 14.57
N PHE A 137 8.43 14.60 13.45
CA PHE A 137 8.97 15.95 13.39
C PHE A 137 8.14 16.93 14.21
N ALA A 138 6.81 16.91 14.07
CA ALA A 138 5.93 17.76 14.87
C ALA A 138 6.19 17.60 16.37
N LYS A 139 6.23 16.36 16.87
CA LYS A 139 6.58 16.08 18.28
C LYS A 139 7.98 16.56 18.66
N HIS A 140 8.93 16.49 17.74
CA HIS A 140 10.29 16.95 18.00
C HIS A 140 10.34 18.48 18.18
N PHE A 141 9.60 19.22 17.35
CA PHE A 141 9.46 20.68 17.50
C PHE A 141 8.81 21.06 18.84
N ASP A 142 7.76 20.33 19.25
CA ASP A 142 7.14 20.57 20.57
C ASP A 142 8.16 20.38 21.71
N ASN A 143 8.99 19.34 21.64
CA ASN A 143 10.05 19.10 22.62
C ASN A 143 11.12 20.22 22.63
N VAL A 144 11.47 20.77 21.46
CA VAL A 144 12.42 21.89 21.36
C VAL A 144 11.85 23.15 22.03
N ILE A 145 10.56 23.44 21.87
CA ILE A 145 9.88 24.54 22.53
C ILE A 145 9.93 24.38 24.06
N VAL A 146 9.64 23.17 24.54
CA VAL A 146 9.72 22.87 25.99
C VAL A 146 11.15 23.02 26.53
N LEU A 147 12.15 22.56 25.78
CA LEU A 147 13.55 22.68 26.14
C LEU A 147 13.97 24.13 26.23
N ARG A 148 13.59 24.95 25.24
CA ARG A 148 13.86 26.38 25.24
C ARG A 148 13.30 27.08 26.51
N LYS A 149 12.04 26.77 26.87
CA LYS A 149 11.41 27.31 28.06
C LYS A 149 12.18 26.93 29.32
N LYS A 150 12.62 25.68 29.45
CA LYS A 150 13.42 25.23 30.61
C LYS A 150 14.78 25.91 30.67
N LEU A 151 15.42 26.18 29.52
CA LEU A 151 16.66 26.94 29.48
C LEU A 151 16.45 28.39 29.90
N GLU A 152 15.38 29.06 29.49
CA GLU A 152 15.03 30.40 29.95
C GLU A 152 14.78 30.46 31.47
N GLU A 153 14.06 29.47 32.02
CA GLU A 153 13.84 29.31 33.43
C GLU A 153 15.17 29.13 34.22
N ALA A 154 16.08 28.29 33.70
CA ALA A 154 17.39 28.08 34.31
C ALA A 154 18.26 29.35 34.25
N MET A 155 18.25 30.10 33.16
CA MET A 155 18.96 31.37 33.04
C MET A 155 18.44 32.39 34.05
N ASN A 156 17.13 32.49 34.23
CA ASN A 156 16.53 33.39 35.23
C ASN A 156 16.97 33.04 36.66
N VAL A 157 17.13 31.76 36.98
CA VAL A 157 17.65 31.34 38.31
C VAL A 157 19.11 31.72 38.47
N VAL A 158 19.94 31.60 37.45
CA VAL A 158 21.36 32.02 37.49
C VAL A 158 21.49 33.53 37.65
N ASP A 159 20.67 34.33 36.95
CA ASP A 159 20.66 35.78 37.06
C ASP A 159 20.24 36.25 38.47
N LYS A 160 19.23 35.54 39.03
CA LYS A 160 18.79 35.81 40.43
C LYS A 160 19.89 35.51 41.44
N PHE A 161 20.59 34.36 41.28
CA PHE A 161 21.73 34.03 42.11
C PHE A 161 22.85 35.08 42.02
N GLY A 162 23.16 35.56 40.80
CA GLY A 162 24.15 36.63 40.58
C GLY A 162 23.72 37.97 41.26
N THR A 163 22.43 38.24 41.33
CA THR A 163 21.91 39.45 42.03
C THR A 163 22.02 39.30 43.54
N ASP A 164 21.65 38.14 44.06
CA ASP A 164 21.74 37.84 45.49
C ASP A 164 23.20 37.84 45.97
N ALA A 165 24.12 37.25 45.21
CA ALA A 165 25.55 37.29 45.52
C ALA A 165 26.12 38.70 45.59
N ARG A 166 25.72 39.59 44.67
CA ARG A 166 26.11 41.00 44.68
C ARG A 166 25.55 41.75 45.89
N SER A 167 24.31 41.44 46.28
CA SER A 167 23.68 41.99 47.48
C SER A 167 24.43 41.61 48.78
N ILE A 168 24.79 40.29 48.86
CA ILE A 168 25.56 39.79 50.02
C ILE A 168 26.94 40.46 50.09
N THR A 169 27.64 40.58 48.94
CA THR A 169 28.96 41.27 48.91
C THR A 169 28.86 42.71 49.38
N ARG A 170 27.84 43.48 48.95
CA ARG A 170 27.61 44.85 49.41
C ARG A 170 27.33 44.94 50.91
N THR A 171 26.54 44.01 51.44
CA THR A 171 26.23 43.94 52.84
C THR A 171 27.49 43.66 53.64
N LEU A 172 28.36 42.80 53.24
CA LEU A 172 29.65 42.46 53.83
C LEU A 172 30.63 43.66 53.78
N GLU A 173 30.67 44.44 52.70
CA GLU A 173 31.51 45.62 52.53
C GLU A 173 31.07 46.75 53.41
N ASN A 174 29.80 46.87 53.71
CA ASN A 174 29.25 47.93 54.59
C ASN A 174 29.42 47.67 56.11
N ILE A 175 29.83 46.47 56.50
CA ILE A 175 30.07 46.12 57.92
C ILE A 175 31.52 46.49 58.25
N LYS A 176 31.70 47.69 58.74
CA LYS A 176 33.00 48.20 59.14
C LYS A 176 33.34 47.96 60.63
N ASP A 177 32.44 47.39 61.43
CA ASP A 177 32.63 47.24 62.85
C ASP A 177 32.16 45.85 63.34
N PRO A 178 33.02 45.04 64.00
CA PRO A 178 32.67 43.69 64.46
C PRO A 178 31.47 43.63 65.43
N GLU A 179 31.28 44.67 66.29
CA GLU A 179 30.13 44.68 67.19
C GLU A 179 28.77 44.93 66.50
N GLN A 180 28.78 45.59 65.36
CA GLN A 180 27.55 45.73 64.52
C GLN A 180 27.16 44.49 63.74
N VAL A 181 28.13 43.62 63.42
CA VAL A 181 27.91 42.35 62.75
C VAL A 181 27.05 41.40 63.57
N GLU A 182 27.37 41.29 64.85
CA GLU A 182 26.67 40.39 65.78
C GLU A 182 25.21 40.79 66.00
N LYS A 183 24.95 42.09 66.10
CA LYS A 183 23.58 42.62 66.27
C LYS A 183 22.75 42.53 64.99
N ALA A 184 23.32 42.80 63.80
CA ALA A 184 22.61 42.76 62.54
C ALA A 184 22.27 41.32 62.14
N VAL A 185 23.22 40.39 62.31
CA VAL A 185 23.01 38.94 61.96
C VAL A 185 22.00 38.27 62.89
N LEU A 186 22.00 38.65 64.17
CA LEU A 186 21.03 38.11 65.14
C LEU A 186 19.62 38.64 64.88
N THR A 187 19.46 39.95 64.54
CA THR A 187 18.13 40.54 64.31
C THR A 187 17.48 40.04 63.05
N GLU A 188 18.23 39.96 61.92
CA GLU A 188 17.71 39.56 60.62
C GLU A 188 17.40 38.05 60.54
N ASN A 189 18.23 37.19 61.16
CA ASN A 189 17.99 35.75 61.25
C ASN A 189 16.79 35.40 62.15
N VAL A 190 16.59 36.11 63.23
CA VAL A 190 15.46 35.91 64.16
C VAL A 190 14.14 36.33 63.49
N GLU A 191 14.09 37.46 62.78
CA GLU A 191 12.89 37.89 62.07
C GLU A 191 12.52 36.98 60.91
N SER A 192 13.49 36.61 60.12
CA SER A 192 13.26 35.66 58.97
C SER A 192 12.84 34.28 59.45
N PHE A 193 13.35 33.81 60.61
CA PHE A 193 12.97 32.53 61.17
C PHE A 193 11.55 32.52 61.77
N VAL A 194 11.16 33.65 62.39
CA VAL A 194 9.81 33.82 62.91
C VAL A 194 8.77 33.94 61.81
N GLU A 195 9.11 34.60 60.71
CA GLU A 195 8.21 34.75 59.56
C GLU A 195 8.00 33.43 58.75
N ARG A 196 9.06 32.66 58.58
CA ARG A 196 8.95 31.29 57.98
C ARG A 196 8.12 30.34 58.85
N ASN A 197 8.28 30.36 60.15
CA ASN A 197 7.48 29.52 61.03
C ASN A 197 6.01 29.95 61.15
N LYS A 198 5.66 31.20 60.86
CA LYS A 198 4.26 31.63 60.71
C LYS A 198 3.60 31.16 59.42
N GLN A 199 4.38 31.02 58.35
CA GLN A 199 3.86 30.52 57.07
C GLN A 199 3.67 28.98 57.03
N LEU A 200 4.42 28.25 57.85
CA LEU A 200 4.30 26.77 57.96
C LEU A 200 3.15 26.31 58.87
N LYS A 201 2.46 27.25 59.58
CA LYS A 201 1.31 26.97 60.45
C LYS A 201 -0.05 27.38 59.88
N LYS A 202 -0.09 27.75 58.59
CA LYS A 202 -1.34 27.93 57.79
C LYS A 202 -1.44 26.85 56.71
#